data_26841b32d4b38d3c8cf9a8e9507e95b3
#
_entry.id   26841b32d4b38d3c8cf9a8e9507e95b3
#
_cell.length_a   1.000
_cell.length_b   1.000
_cell.length_c   1.000
_cell.angle_alpha   90.00
_cell.angle_beta   90.00
_cell.angle_gamma   90.00
#
_symmetry.space_group_name_H-M   'P 1'
#
loop_
_entity.id
_entity.type
_entity.pdbx_description
1 polymer ?
#
loop_
_entity_poly.entity_id
_entity_poly.type
_entity_poly.pdbx_seq_one_letter_code
_entity_poly.pdbx_strand_id
1 'polypeptide(L)'
;MSKLTHFDNLGNPKMVDVSEKDQTKRIADAIGYVHMKKETLNTIIDKRIEKGDVFLIARIAGIMASKQTSSIIPLCHPIIIDKVTVDIFPEINKSRVVISSSVVCRGCLLY
;
A
#
# COMPACT_ATOMS: atom_id res chain seq x y z
N MET A 1 23.19 3.30 -10.29
CA MET A 1 22.56 2.04 -9.98
C MET A 1 23.58 1.03 -9.50
N SER A 2 23.22 0.29 -8.54
CA SER A 2 24.09 -0.75 -8.02
C SER A 2 24.02 -1.98 -8.92
N LYS A 3 24.83 -2.02 -9.91
CA LYS A 3 24.95 -3.19 -10.77
C LYS A 3 25.94 -4.15 -10.14
N LEU A 4 25.86 -5.40 -10.47
CA LEU A 4 26.85 -6.38 -10.06
C LEU A 4 27.00 -6.54 -8.55
N THR A 5 25.91 -6.37 -7.82
CA THR A 5 25.92 -6.55 -6.37
C THR A 5 26.20 -7.99 -5.97
N HIS A 6 26.11 -8.93 -6.93
CA HIS A 6 26.33 -10.34 -6.68
C HIS A 6 27.75 -10.79 -7.01
N PHE A 7 28.61 -9.86 -7.38
CA PHE A 7 29.98 -10.17 -7.75
C PHE A 7 30.92 -9.27 -6.97
N ASP A 8 32.06 -9.82 -6.63
CA ASP A 8 33.11 -9.03 -6.00
C ASP A 8 33.86 -8.21 -7.06
N ASN A 9 34.88 -7.46 -6.63
CA ASN A 9 35.65 -6.62 -7.53
C ASN A 9 36.42 -7.38 -8.59
N LEU A 10 36.58 -8.66 -8.39
CA LEU A 10 37.29 -9.51 -9.33
C LEU A 10 36.37 -10.30 -10.25
N GLY A 11 35.07 -10.00 -10.16
CA GLY A 11 34.09 -10.67 -10.99
C GLY A 11 33.61 -12.02 -10.49
N ASN A 12 34.05 -12.44 -9.32
CA ASN A 12 33.62 -13.72 -8.76
C ASN A 12 32.28 -13.57 -8.06
N PRO A 13 31.38 -14.55 -8.14
CA PRO A 13 30.14 -14.51 -7.40
C PRO A 13 30.41 -14.42 -5.90
N LYS A 14 29.60 -13.65 -5.21
CA LYS A 14 29.70 -13.57 -3.76
C LYS A 14 28.35 -13.32 -3.14
N MET A 15 28.20 -13.74 -1.89
CA MET A 15 27.00 -13.46 -1.11
C MET A 15 26.99 -12.00 -0.74
N VAL A 16 25.92 -11.31 -1.09
CA VAL A 16 25.76 -9.89 -0.81
C VAL A 16 24.90 -9.72 0.44
N ASP A 17 25.28 -8.80 1.31
CA ASP A 17 24.46 -8.44 2.45
C ASP A 17 23.33 -7.53 1.97
N VAL A 18 22.19 -8.15 1.64
CA VAL A 18 21.05 -7.41 1.12
C VAL A 18 20.45 -6.46 2.14
N SER A 19 20.70 -6.69 3.42
CA SER A 19 20.16 -5.80 4.44
C SER A 19 20.80 -4.41 4.40
N GLU A 20 21.98 -4.29 3.83
CA GLU A 20 22.68 -3.02 3.76
C GLU A 20 22.63 -2.36 2.40
N LYS A 21 22.75 -3.15 1.34
CA LYS A 21 23.01 -2.57 0.03
C LYS A 21 21.89 -2.72 -0.95
N ASP A 22 21.10 -3.75 -0.82
CA ASP A 22 20.15 -4.08 -1.86
C ASP A 22 18.74 -3.60 -1.57
N GLN A 23 18.57 -2.92 -0.45
CA GLN A 23 17.28 -2.33 -0.11
C GLN A 23 17.17 -0.94 -0.69
N THR A 24 16.08 -0.68 -1.38
CA THR A 24 15.76 0.63 -1.92
C THR A 24 14.43 1.09 -1.38
N LYS A 25 14.35 2.38 -1.13
CA LYS A 25 13.11 3.00 -0.74
C LYS A 25 12.22 3.12 -1.96
N ARG A 26 10.98 2.70 -1.81
CA ARG A 26 9.98 2.77 -2.88
C ARG A 26 8.70 3.38 -2.35
N ILE A 27 8.04 4.12 -3.22
CA ILE A 27 6.76 4.74 -2.89
C ILE A 27 5.76 4.28 -3.92
N ALA A 28 4.64 3.76 -3.45
CA ALA A 28 3.54 3.36 -4.30
C ALA A 28 2.31 4.17 -3.92
N ASP A 29 1.74 4.86 -4.89
CA ASP A 29 0.52 5.63 -4.71
C ASP A 29 -0.57 5.02 -5.55
N ALA A 30 -1.76 4.96 -5.00
CA ALA A 30 -2.91 4.43 -5.72
C ALA A 30 -4.15 5.22 -5.36
N ILE A 31 -5.07 5.30 -6.29
CA ILE A 31 -6.36 5.92 -6.06
C ILE A 31 -7.43 5.01 -6.63
N GLY A 32 -8.52 4.89 -5.92
CA GLY A 32 -9.64 4.07 -6.34
C GLY A 32 -10.95 4.73 -6.01
N TYR A 33 -11.99 4.26 -6.66
CA TYR A 33 -13.33 4.81 -6.48
C TYR A 33 -14.31 3.67 -6.28
N VAL A 34 -15.25 3.88 -5.35
CA VAL A 34 -16.39 2.98 -5.18
C VAL A 34 -17.64 3.77 -5.53
N HIS A 35 -18.24 3.43 -6.65
CA HIS A 35 -19.46 4.10 -7.10
C HIS A 35 -20.67 3.43 -6.49
N MET A 36 -21.62 4.22 -6.10
CA MET A 36 -22.83 3.72 -5.44
C MET A 36 -24.00 4.65 -5.70
N LYS A 37 -25.19 4.20 -5.38
CA LYS A 37 -26.35 5.05 -5.45
C LYS A 37 -26.22 6.18 -4.43
N LYS A 38 -26.81 7.32 -4.77
CA LYS A 38 -26.78 8.47 -3.88
C LYS A 38 -27.36 8.15 -2.51
N GLU A 39 -28.43 7.37 -2.47
CA GLU A 39 -29.07 6.96 -1.21
C GLU A 39 -28.14 6.14 -0.35
N THR A 40 -27.36 5.25 -0.98
CA THR A 40 -26.42 4.42 -0.26
C THR A 40 -25.32 5.28 0.35
N LEU A 41 -24.78 6.21 -0.42
CA LEU A 41 -23.72 7.09 0.07
C LEU A 41 -24.23 7.94 1.24
N ASN A 42 -25.42 8.50 1.12
CA ASN A 42 -26.01 9.28 2.18
C ASN A 42 -26.20 8.45 3.45
N THR A 43 -26.61 7.19 3.29
CA THR A 43 -26.78 6.30 4.44
C THR A 43 -25.46 6.06 5.15
N ILE A 44 -24.39 5.84 4.40
CA ILE A 44 -23.06 5.66 4.98
C ILE A 44 -22.66 6.89 5.77
N ILE A 45 -22.86 8.07 5.20
CA ILE A 45 -22.50 9.33 5.85
C ILE A 45 -23.32 9.54 7.11
N ASP A 46 -24.62 9.31 7.02
CA ASP A 46 -25.55 9.61 8.12
C ASP A 46 -25.43 8.62 9.28
N LYS A 47 -25.12 7.36 8.99
CA LYS A 47 -25.09 6.30 10.01
C LYS A 47 -23.71 6.01 10.56
N ARG A 48 -22.72 6.77 10.17
CA ARG A 48 -21.36 6.55 10.65
C ARG A 48 -21.23 6.66 12.16
N ILE A 49 -22.11 7.43 12.80
CA ILE A 49 -22.07 7.62 14.24
C ILE A 49 -22.64 6.41 14.98
N GLU A 50 -23.68 5.79 14.43
CA GLU A 50 -24.36 4.65 15.10
C GLU A 50 -23.53 3.39 15.13
N LYS A 51 -22.83 3.09 14.03
CA LYS A 51 -22.10 1.83 13.86
C LYS A 51 -20.61 2.06 13.78
N GLY A 52 -20.15 3.19 14.24
CA GLY A 52 -18.81 3.63 14.03
C GLY A 52 -18.67 4.29 12.67
N ASP A 53 -17.58 5.02 12.51
CA ASP A 53 -17.31 5.72 11.26
C ASP A 53 -16.86 4.70 10.22
N VAL A 54 -17.70 4.46 9.21
CA VAL A 54 -17.37 3.50 8.15
C VAL A 54 -16.06 3.87 7.46
N PHE A 55 -15.82 5.15 7.25
CA PHE A 55 -14.58 5.59 6.59
C PHE A 55 -13.38 5.32 7.47
N LEU A 56 -13.50 5.49 8.77
CA LEU A 56 -12.40 5.18 9.68
C LEU A 56 -12.09 3.68 9.69
N ILE A 57 -13.13 2.86 9.76
CA ILE A 57 -12.98 1.40 9.77
C ILE A 57 -12.37 0.92 8.46
N ALA A 58 -12.84 1.47 7.33
CA ALA A 58 -12.30 1.13 6.02
C ALA A 58 -10.83 1.55 5.89
N ARG A 59 -10.48 2.68 6.46
CA ARG A 59 -9.10 3.17 6.47
C ARG A 59 -8.19 2.22 7.25
N ILE A 60 -8.63 1.77 8.41
CA ILE A 60 -7.88 0.79 9.19
C ILE A 60 -7.74 -0.52 8.42
N ALA A 61 -8.82 -0.97 7.78
CA ALA A 61 -8.77 -2.18 6.97
C ALA A 61 -7.77 -2.06 5.81
N GLY A 62 -7.71 -0.89 5.18
CA GLY A 62 -6.75 -0.64 4.11
C GLY A 62 -5.31 -0.71 4.60
N ILE A 63 -5.04 -0.15 5.78
CA ILE A 63 -3.72 -0.21 6.38
C ILE A 63 -3.35 -1.66 6.69
N MET A 64 -4.27 -2.42 7.25
CA MET A 64 -4.05 -3.83 7.53
C MET A 64 -3.80 -4.63 6.25
N ALA A 65 -4.57 -4.33 5.20
CA ALA A 65 -4.44 -5.02 3.92
C ALA A 65 -3.06 -4.78 3.29
N SER A 66 -2.52 -3.58 3.42
CA SER A 66 -1.20 -3.27 2.86
C SER A 66 -0.11 -4.14 3.49
N LYS A 67 -0.28 -4.51 4.74
CA LYS A 67 0.67 -5.37 5.44
C LYS A 67 0.57 -6.83 4.99
N GLN A 68 -0.47 -7.16 4.24
CA GLN A 68 -0.69 -8.51 3.71
C GLN A 68 -0.30 -8.63 2.24
N THR A 69 0.36 -7.65 1.69
CA THR A 69 0.67 -7.60 0.26
C THR A 69 1.37 -8.86 -0.22
N SER A 70 2.40 -9.30 0.48
CA SER A 70 3.14 -10.49 0.07
C SER A 70 2.31 -11.77 0.17
N SER A 71 1.25 -11.76 0.97
CA SER A 71 0.36 -12.90 1.09
C SER A 71 -0.71 -12.91 0.00
N ILE A 72 -1.06 -11.75 -0.53
CA ILE A 72 -2.14 -11.59 -1.50
C ILE A 72 -1.63 -11.63 -2.93
N ILE A 73 -0.50 -10.98 -3.19
CA ILE A 73 0.06 -10.86 -4.54
C ILE A 73 0.95 -12.06 -4.82
N PRO A 74 0.66 -12.86 -5.86
CA PRO A 74 1.50 -14.01 -6.20
C PRO A 74 2.93 -13.58 -6.52
N LEU A 75 3.88 -14.37 -6.05
CA LEU A 75 5.30 -14.17 -6.32
C LEU A 75 5.87 -12.86 -5.76
N CYS A 76 5.15 -12.24 -4.85
CA CYS A 76 5.64 -11.06 -4.18
C CYS A 76 6.45 -11.48 -2.96
N HIS A 77 7.68 -11.01 -2.88
CA HIS A 77 8.52 -11.26 -1.72
C HIS A 77 8.10 -10.37 -0.55
N PRO A 78 8.38 -10.78 0.69
CA PRO A 78 8.13 -9.91 1.84
C PRO A 78 8.85 -8.57 1.67
N ILE A 79 8.15 -7.51 1.99
CA ILE A 79 8.69 -6.16 1.93
C ILE A 79 8.55 -5.50 3.30
N ILE A 80 9.46 -4.57 3.57
CA ILE A 80 9.42 -3.80 4.80
C ILE A 80 8.60 -2.55 4.54
N ILE A 81 7.49 -2.41 5.25
CA ILE A 81 6.62 -1.25 5.11
C ILE A 81 6.98 -0.23 6.17
N ASP A 82 7.42 0.95 5.73
CA ASP A 82 7.81 2.02 6.63
C ASP A 82 6.65 2.94 6.98
N LYS A 83 5.73 3.15 6.04
CA LYS A 83 4.62 4.04 6.26
C LYS A 83 3.47 3.70 5.32
N VAL A 84 2.26 3.74 5.84
CA VAL A 84 1.04 3.58 5.06
C VAL A 84 0.12 4.73 5.37
N THR A 85 -0.37 5.38 4.34
CA THR A 85 -1.39 6.43 4.46
C THR A 85 -2.58 6.04 3.62
N VAL A 86 -3.75 6.02 4.23
CA VAL A 86 -5.00 5.74 3.52
C VAL A 86 -5.99 6.85 3.87
N ASP A 87 -6.47 7.52 2.85
CA ASP A 87 -7.49 8.55 2.98
C ASP A 87 -8.73 8.13 2.24
N ILE A 88 -9.88 8.26 2.89
CA ILE A 88 -11.17 7.87 2.32
C ILE A 88 -12.14 9.01 2.56
N PHE A 89 -12.77 9.47 1.50
CA PHE A 89 -13.71 10.57 1.60
C PHE A 89 -14.79 10.46 0.53
N PRO A 90 -15.99 10.99 0.82
CA PRO A 90 -17.07 10.94 -0.15
C PRO A 90 -16.95 12.06 -1.19
N GLU A 91 -17.34 11.74 -2.42
CA GLU A 91 -17.57 12.74 -3.46
C GLU A 91 -19.06 12.71 -3.77
N ILE A 92 -19.81 13.53 -3.06
CA ILE A 92 -21.28 13.50 -3.10
C ILE A 92 -21.79 13.78 -4.51
N ASN A 93 -21.21 14.74 -5.19
CA ASN A 93 -21.65 15.12 -6.54
C ASN A 93 -21.50 13.99 -7.56
N LYS A 94 -20.64 13.04 -7.29
CA LYS A 94 -20.38 11.93 -8.20
C LYS A 94 -20.86 10.60 -7.67
N SER A 95 -21.56 10.62 -6.54
CA SER A 95 -22.08 9.41 -5.89
C SER A 95 -21.03 8.33 -5.75
N ARG A 96 -19.91 8.70 -5.15
CA ARG A 96 -18.82 7.76 -4.98
C ARG A 96 -17.98 8.09 -3.75
N VAL A 97 -17.22 7.11 -3.34
CA VAL A 97 -16.23 7.25 -2.30
C VAL A 97 -14.85 7.18 -2.96
N VAL A 98 -13.98 8.10 -2.61
CA VAL A 98 -12.61 8.13 -3.12
C VAL A 98 -11.69 7.52 -2.08
N ILE A 99 -10.84 6.62 -2.52
CA ILE A 99 -9.83 5.98 -1.67
C ILE A 99 -8.47 6.32 -2.26
N SER A 100 -7.65 7.00 -1.47
CA SER A 100 -6.30 7.36 -1.86
C SER A 100 -5.33 6.71 -0.89
N SER A 101 -4.32 6.04 -1.41
CA SER A 101 -3.35 5.37 -0.56
C SER A 101 -1.93 5.66 -1.01
N SER A 102 -1.03 5.68 -0.05
CA SER A 102 0.39 5.83 -0.30
C SER A 102 1.14 4.89 0.64
N VAL A 103 2.03 4.11 0.09
CA VAL A 103 2.84 3.17 0.86
C VAL A 103 4.30 3.46 0.60
N VAL A 104 5.05 3.64 1.66
CA VAL A 104 6.50 3.75 1.60
C VAL A 104 7.07 2.44 2.10
N CYS A 105 7.87 1.80 1.28
CA CYS A 105 8.43 0.51 1.62
C CYS A 105 9.88 0.40 1.16
N ARG A 106 10.54 -0.64 1.65
CA ARG A 106 11.88 -1.00 1.23
C ARG A 106 11.88 -2.43 0.74
N GLY A 107 12.55 -2.66 -0.37
CA GLY A 107 12.66 -3.99 -0.93
C GLY A 107 14.05 -4.27 -1.41
N CYS A 108 14.32 -5.54 -1.64
CA CYS A 108 15.59 -5.96 -2.19
C CYS A 108 15.63 -5.65 -3.68
N LEU A 109 16.78 -5.21 -4.19
CA LEU A 109 16.95 -4.92 -5.61
C LEU A 109 16.78 -6.16 -6.50
N LEU A 110 16.85 -7.34 -5.91
CA LEU A 110 16.72 -8.56 -6.66
C LEU A 110 15.29 -8.90 -7.06
N TYR A 111 14.36 -8.20 -6.54
CA TYR A 111 12.94 -8.48 -6.80
C TYR A 111 12.30 -7.44 -7.68
#